data_b481ed074f5f9ee2aed1f8b8a37146b9
#
_entry.id   b481ed074f5f9ee2aed1f8b8a37146b9
#
_cell.length_a   1.000
_cell.length_b   1.000
_cell.length_c   1.000
_cell.angle_alpha   90.00
_cell.angle_beta   90.00
_cell.angle_gamma   90.00
#
_symmetry.space_group_name_H-M   'P 1'
#
loop_
_entity.id
_entity.type
_entity.pdbx_description
1 polymer ?
#
loop_
_entity_poly.entity_id
_entity_poly.type
_entity_poly.pdbx_seq_one_letter_code
_entity_poly.pdbx_strand_id
1 'polypeptide(L)'
;MIVKLTRKSMRARWGRSVFIGLAIMLGVSFVAGSFVLADSLRSTFDNLFSELTEDVDLEVRATLTVDNIQALRDPIPASIADDLAAVEGVAIVEPSLARFAQMLDDDGEPIETQGAPALGVSWTGPSGISGVVLKAGEPPDGPGEVAIDKATADQHDFNVGDDIDIVFDSGTESFQIVGLAGLGNADGFGGATLAMFDPPTAQQVLGAGDTYDAIDMKLADGADSDTVRAAIEDILPPRTEVVTGDQVSEEAADDINTIISIFGNGLLAFAFVTTFVSAFIINNVFGITISQRLRELALMRAVGASTKQVRRMIITEALIVSVTATVLGIIGGLGVAKGLIALFNAAGAGFPDTPLELQPRTIIFAVLVGVGITLLSVLVPARRAARIPPVAAMRPELGFAALGASRRLIAGAITTIVGAILFLVGLFLSPGGTIGLIALAGGGALLIFLGIASLSTTVARPVSRLLGAPIQKLFGTPGRLARENASRSPRRTARTASALMIGVALVSAASIFTSSLRDTFGRILDRSITADFIVTDESFQGLPPLVVENMSQLDVLQAVSPFRSIFGTVDDDDKQFSAVDPVAFP
;
A
#
# COMPACT_ATOMS: atom_id res chain seq x y z
N MET A 1 0.28 -6.51 46.18
CA MET A 1 1.43 -7.41 46.41
C MET A 1 1.96 -8.00 45.10
N ILE A 2 1.13 -8.60 44.24
CA ILE A 2 1.55 -9.22 42.95
C ILE A 2 2.28 -8.22 42.04
N VAL A 3 1.75 -7.02 41.82
CA VAL A 3 2.36 -5.97 40.98
C VAL A 3 3.74 -5.53 41.46
N LYS A 4 3.95 -5.38 42.81
CA LYS A 4 5.25 -5.04 43.36
C LYS A 4 6.28 -6.14 43.14
N LEU A 5 5.89 -7.41 43.30
CA LEU A 5 6.75 -8.58 43.04
C LEU A 5 7.11 -8.68 41.54
N THR A 6 6.12 -8.49 40.64
CA THR A 6 6.32 -8.50 39.20
C THR A 6 7.30 -7.41 38.75
N ARG A 7 7.13 -6.17 39.24
CA ARG A 7 8.03 -5.04 38.92
C ARG A 7 9.47 -5.28 39.38
N LYS A 8 9.67 -5.87 40.57
CA LYS A 8 11.01 -6.21 41.09
C LYS A 8 11.66 -7.34 40.28
N SER A 9 10.86 -8.34 39.87
CA SER A 9 11.27 -9.43 38.97
C SER A 9 11.66 -8.94 37.58
N MET A 10 10.89 -8.00 36.99
CA MET A 10 11.19 -7.41 35.70
C MET A 10 12.49 -6.59 35.72
N ARG A 11 12.71 -5.77 36.75
CA ARG A 11 13.97 -5.01 36.90
C ARG A 11 15.21 -5.91 36.98
N ALA A 12 15.13 -7.04 37.65
CA ALA A 12 16.24 -8.00 37.74
C ALA A 12 16.58 -8.67 36.38
N ARG A 13 15.68 -8.61 35.40
CA ARG A 13 15.80 -9.30 34.09
C ARG A 13 15.39 -8.41 32.92
N TRP A 14 15.62 -7.11 33.05
CA TRP A 14 15.16 -6.11 32.09
C TRP A 14 15.55 -6.42 30.65
N GLY A 15 16.78 -6.94 30.40
CA GLY A 15 17.23 -7.25 29.03
C GLY A 15 16.32 -8.21 28.27
N ARG A 16 15.72 -9.23 28.95
CA ARG A 16 14.77 -10.16 28.29
C ARG A 16 13.41 -9.53 28.03
N SER A 17 12.93 -8.73 28.98
CA SER A 17 11.68 -7.98 28.80
C SER A 17 11.80 -7.00 27.66
N VAL A 18 12.97 -6.39 27.47
CA VAL A 18 13.29 -5.53 26.31
C VAL A 18 13.25 -6.30 25.01
N PHE A 19 13.88 -7.49 24.93
CA PHE A 19 13.81 -8.31 23.70
C PHE A 19 12.38 -8.72 23.32
N ILE A 20 11.56 -9.10 24.30
CA ILE A 20 10.14 -9.40 24.07
C ILE A 20 9.41 -8.13 23.63
N GLY A 21 9.66 -7.01 24.33
CA GLY A 21 9.09 -5.71 24.02
C GLY A 21 9.44 -5.25 22.58
N LEU A 22 10.69 -5.40 22.18
CA LEU A 22 11.14 -5.08 20.81
C LEU A 22 10.43 -5.93 19.76
N ALA A 23 10.27 -7.23 19.98
CA ALA A 23 9.56 -8.10 19.06
C ALA A 23 8.09 -7.69 18.91
N ILE A 24 7.42 -7.34 20.03
CA ILE A 24 6.03 -6.84 19.99
C ILE A 24 5.98 -5.46 19.32
N MET A 25 6.88 -4.56 19.70
CA MET A 25 6.97 -3.20 19.16
C MET A 25 7.13 -3.22 17.65
N LEU A 26 8.08 -4.00 17.12
CA LEU A 26 8.30 -4.11 15.67
C LEU A 26 7.07 -4.65 14.93
N GLY A 27 6.42 -5.71 15.46
CA GLY A 27 5.19 -6.23 14.87
C GLY A 27 4.05 -5.21 14.87
N VAL A 28 3.86 -4.51 15.98
CA VAL A 28 2.84 -3.46 16.11
C VAL A 28 3.17 -2.25 15.25
N SER A 29 4.45 -1.81 15.20
CA SER A 29 4.88 -0.69 14.38
C SER A 29 4.61 -0.92 12.90
N PHE A 30 4.87 -2.14 12.42
CA PHE A 30 4.62 -2.45 11.02
C PHE A 30 3.12 -2.48 10.71
N VAL A 31 2.31 -3.12 11.58
CA VAL A 31 0.84 -3.13 11.43
C VAL A 31 0.27 -1.72 11.49
N ALA A 32 0.62 -0.95 12.53
CA ALA A 32 0.13 0.42 12.69
C ALA A 32 0.60 1.32 11.55
N GLY A 33 1.88 1.20 11.13
CA GLY A 33 2.43 1.98 10.04
C GLY A 33 1.75 1.70 8.69
N SER A 34 1.42 0.43 8.41
CA SER A 34 0.68 0.06 7.19
C SER A 34 -0.73 0.63 7.16
N PHE A 35 -1.45 0.59 8.29
CA PHE A 35 -2.78 1.21 8.38
C PHE A 35 -2.71 2.73 8.29
N VAL A 36 -1.80 3.37 9.06
CA VAL A 36 -1.62 4.83 9.04
C VAL A 36 -1.28 5.30 7.63
N LEU A 37 -0.36 4.62 6.93
CA LEU A 37 -0.01 4.98 5.55
C LEU A 37 -1.23 4.92 4.62
N ALA A 38 -1.96 3.79 4.62
CA ALA A 38 -3.12 3.61 3.77
C ALA A 38 -4.26 4.60 4.11
N ASP A 39 -4.49 4.84 5.41
CA ASP A 39 -5.52 5.76 5.87
C ASP A 39 -5.19 7.21 5.52
N SER A 40 -3.92 7.62 5.73
CA SER A 40 -3.46 8.97 5.43
C SER A 40 -3.49 9.27 3.94
N LEU A 41 -3.02 8.35 3.09
CA LEU A 41 -3.11 8.52 1.63
C LEU A 41 -4.57 8.64 1.18
N ARG A 42 -5.44 7.74 1.65
CA ARG A 42 -6.86 7.79 1.33
C ARG A 42 -7.48 9.13 1.72
N SER A 43 -7.29 9.56 2.96
CA SER A 43 -7.84 10.83 3.45
C SER A 43 -7.28 12.03 2.66
N THR A 44 -6.01 11.98 2.26
CA THR A 44 -5.42 13.08 1.45
C THR A 44 -6.10 13.17 0.08
N PHE A 45 -6.27 12.06 -0.62
CA PHE A 45 -6.93 12.06 -1.93
C PHE A 45 -8.43 12.33 -1.84
N ASP A 46 -9.12 11.75 -0.85
CA ASP A 46 -10.55 12.04 -0.61
C ASP A 46 -10.78 13.55 -0.36
N ASN A 47 -9.93 14.19 0.46
CA ASN A 47 -10.00 15.63 0.71
C ASN A 47 -9.68 16.44 -0.54
N LEU A 48 -8.67 16.02 -1.31
CA LEU A 48 -8.26 16.71 -2.54
C LEU A 48 -9.40 16.72 -3.57
N PHE A 49 -10.02 15.56 -3.83
CA PHE A 49 -11.13 15.47 -4.77
C PHE A 49 -12.38 16.20 -4.25
N SER A 50 -12.68 16.09 -2.96
CA SER A 50 -13.79 16.84 -2.35
C SER A 50 -13.58 18.37 -2.45
N GLU A 51 -12.35 18.86 -2.31
CA GLU A 51 -12.04 20.29 -2.43
C GLU A 51 -12.14 20.77 -3.88
N LEU A 52 -11.79 19.90 -4.86
CA LEU A 52 -11.95 20.21 -6.29
C LEU A 52 -13.42 20.36 -6.72
N THR A 53 -14.33 19.62 -6.11
CA THR A 53 -15.74 19.58 -6.48
C THR A 53 -16.68 20.23 -5.46
N GLU A 54 -16.14 20.93 -4.44
CA GLU A 54 -16.93 21.48 -3.31
C GLU A 54 -18.08 22.40 -3.76
N ASP A 55 -17.84 23.18 -4.79
CA ASP A 55 -18.80 24.15 -5.34
C ASP A 55 -19.48 23.67 -6.63
N VAL A 56 -19.23 22.44 -7.10
CA VAL A 56 -19.89 21.83 -8.27
C VAL A 56 -21.17 21.14 -7.80
N ASP A 57 -22.34 21.67 -8.19
CA ASP A 57 -23.62 21.04 -7.90
C ASP A 57 -23.93 19.92 -8.89
N LEU A 58 -23.71 20.15 -10.19
CA LEU A 58 -23.93 19.19 -11.28
C LEU A 58 -22.80 19.27 -12.30
N GLU A 59 -22.45 18.13 -12.91
CA GLU A 59 -21.52 17.99 -14.03
C GLU A 59 -22.18 17.27 -15.19
N VAL A 60 -22.03 17.80 -16.40
CA VAL A 60 -22.40 17.12 -17.67
C VAL A 60 -21.16 16.59 -18.35
N ARG A 61 -21.17 15.31 -18.70
CA ARG A 61 -20.04 14.60 -19.30
C ARG A 61 -20.53 13.46 -20.22
N ALA A 62 -19.64 12.91 -21.02
CA ALA A 62 -19.97 11.71 -21.77
C ALA A 62 -20.06 10.47 -20.86
N THR A 63 -20.97 9.55 -21.20
CA THR A 63 -21.05 8.25 -20.52
C THR A 63 -19.81 7.40 -20.81
N LEU A 64 -19.29 6.69 -19.82
CA LEU A 64 -18.23 5.71 -20.05
C LEU A 64 -18.75 4.57 -20.94
N THR A 65 -17.97 4.22 -21.95
CA THR A 65 -18.27 3.07 -22.81
C THR A 65 -17.87 1.75 -22.16
N VAL A 66 -16.92 1.81 -21.22
CA VAL A 66 -16.32 0.66 -20.52
C VAL A 66 -16.03 1.07 -19.10
N ASP A 67 -16.43 0.25 -18.13
CA ASP A 67 -16.15 0.47 -16.71
C ASP A 67 -14.71 0.02 -16.36
N ASN A 68 -13.73 0.89 -16.64
CA ASN A 68 -12.32 0.64 -16.39
C ASN A 68 -11.63 1.94 -15.97
N ILE A 69 -10.76 1.87 -14.97
CA ILE A 69 -9.94 2.99 -14.46
C ILE A 69 -9.04 3.67 -15.49
N GLN A 70 -8.84 3.07 -16.66
CA GLN A 70 -8.08 3.63 -17.79
C GLN A 70 -8.99 4.07 -18.96
N ALA A 71 -10.31 3.96 -18.83
CA ALA A 71 -11.24 4.38 -19.87
C ALA A 71 -11.38 5.91 -19.84
N LEU A 72 -11.01 6.54 -20.95
CA LEU A 72 -11.23 7.98 -21.13
C LEU A 72 -12.67 8.19 -21.62
N ARG A 73 -13.30 9.28 -21.16
CA ARG A 73 -14.60 9.72 -21.66
C ARG A 73 -14.43 10.38 -23.02
N ASP A 74 -15.40 10.18 -23.90
CA ASP A 74 -15.45 10.92 -25.17
C ASP A 74 -15.68 12.42 -24.86
N PRO A 75 -15.11 13.34 -25.64
CA PRO A 75 -15.42 14.76 -25.47
C PRO A 75 -16.87 15.06 -25.90
N ILE A 76 -17.46 16.12 -25.29
CA ILE A 76 -18.81 16.58 -25.57
C ILE A 76 -18.80 17.87 -26.41
N PRO A 77 -19.81 18.13 -27.29
CA PRO A 77 -19.86 19.33 -28.09
C PRO A 77 -19.92 20.61 -27.24
N ALA A 78 -19.13 21.63 -27.62
CA ALA A 78 -19.08 22.89 -26.89
C ALA A 78 -20.43 23.65 -26.87
N SER A 79 -21.28 23.45 -27.91
CA SER A 79 -22.60 24.07 -27.98
C SER A 79 -23.55 23.71 -26.84
N ILE A 80 -23.30 22.60 -26.11
CA ILE A 80 -24.11 22.19 -24.96
C ILE A 80 -24.01 23.23 -23.82
N ALA A 81 -22.88 23.93 -23.68
CA ALA A 81 -22.68 24.91 -22.62
C ALA A 81 -23.73 26.06 -22.70
N ASP A 82 -24.04 26.54 -23.90
CA ASP A 82 -25.05 27.58 -24.12
C ASP A 82 -26.47 27.09 -23.77
N ASP A 83 -26.78 25.83 -24.14
CA ASP A 83 -28.06 25.20 -23.84
C ASP A 83 -28.24 25.00 -22.32
N LEU A 84 -27.18 24.59 -21.61
CA LEU A 84 -27.17 24.42 -20.17
C LEU A 84 -27.31 25.77 -19.42
N ALA A 85 -26.67 26.84 -19.92
CA ALA A 85 -26.80 28.16 -19.34
C ALA A 85 -28.21 28.75 -19.47
N ALA A 86 -29.03 28.25 -20.40
CA ALA A 86 -30.42 28.66 -20.60
C ALA A 86 -31.41 27.89 -19.69
N VAL A 87 -30.99 26.85 -18.96
CA VAL A 87 -31.85 26.07 -18.07
C VAL A 87 -32.19 26.88 -16.81
N GLU A 88 -33.46 26.95 -16.48
CA GLU A 88 -33.92 27.65 -15.27
C GLU A 88 -33.37 26.96 -14.00
N GLY A 89 -32.70 27.73 -13.15
CA GLY A 89 -32.08 27.21 -11.91
C GLY A 89 -30.57 26.98 -12.00
N VAL A 90 -29.96 27.07 -13.20
CA VAL A 90 -28.51 27.10 -13.38
C VAL A 90 -28.02 28.54 -13.21
N ALA A 91 -27.01 28.75 -12.36
CA ALA A 91 -26.44 30.07 -12.10
C ALA A 91 -25.11 30.27 -12.84
N ILE A 92 -24.27 29.27 -12.86
CA ILE A 92 -22.94 29.31 -13.47
C ILE A 92 -22.72 28.04 -14.27
N VAL A 93 -22.12 28.19 -15.44
CA VAL A 93 -21.70 27.08 -16.32
C VAL A 93 -20.23 27.27 -16.64
N GLU A 94 -19.39 26.32 -16.28
CA GLU A 94 -17.95 26.34 -16.51
C GLU A 94 -17.52 25.10 -17.31
N PRO A 95 -17.17 25.29 -18.60
CA PRO A 95 -16.63 24.22 -19.42
C PRO A 95 -15.23 23.80 -18.96
N SER A 96 -15.01 22.52 -18.81
CA SER A 96 -13.77 21.93 -18.33
C SER A 96 -13.04 21.19 -19.45
N LEU A 97 -11.74 21.46 -19.55
CA LEU A 97 -10.78 20.76 -20.40
C LEU A 97 -9.59 20.33 -19.55
N ALA A 98 -9.15 19.10 -19.72
CA ALA A 98 -7.95 18.59 -19.05
C ALA A 98 -7.21 17.64 -19.99
N ARG A 99 -6.11 18.11 -20.59
CA ARG A 99 -5.32 17.35 -21.56
C ARG A 99 -3.84 17.48 -21.29
N PHE A 100 -3.05 16.70 -22.01
CA PHE A 100 -1.60 16.72 -21.89
C PHE A 100 -1.02 18.11 -22.17
N ALA A 101 -0.19 18.61 -21.23
CA ALA A 101 0.63 19.80 -21.38
C ALA A 101 1.85 19.69 -20.47
N GLN A 102 3.02 19.48 -21.06
CA GLN A 102 4.27 19.30 -20.34
C GLN A 102 5.04 20.61 -20.28
N MET A 103 5.21 21.18 -19.10
CA MET A 103 6.06 22.35 -18.88
C MET A 103 7.54 21.96 -18.96
N LEU A 104 8.35 22.87 -19.54
CA LEU A 104 9.80 22.75 -19.60
C LEU A 104 10.44 23.72 -18.61
N ASP A 105 11.59 23.35 -18.07
CA ASP A 105 12.42 24.24 -17.26
C ASP A 105 13.27 25.18 -18.14
N ASP A 106 14.06 26.08 -17.51
CA ASP A 106 14.92 27.04 -18.19
C ASP A 106 16.00 26.39 -19.09
N ASP A 107 16.34 25.14 -18.86
CA ASP A 107 17.28 24.36 -19.68
C ASP A 107 16.59 23.63 -20.84
N GLY A 108 15.26 23.72 -20.93
CA GLY A 108 14.41 23.04 -21.92
C GLY A 108 14.20 21.55 -21.62
N GLU A 109 14.46 21.12 -20.40
CA GLU A 109 14.17 19.77 -19.94
C GLU A 109 12.74 19.68 -19.40
N PRO A 110 12.03 18.54 -19.60
CA PRO A 110 10.69 18.36 -19.05
C PRO A 110 10.69 18.43 -17.51
N ILE A 111 9.77 19.19 -16.95
CA ILE A 111 9.55 19.22 -15.50
C ILE A 111 8.97 17.87 -15.07
N GLU A 112 9.75 17.12 -14.30
CA GLU A 112 9.36 15.78 -13.84
C GLU A 112 8.21 15.84 -12.83
N THR A 113 7.11 15.13 -13.12
CA THR A 113 5.92 15.05 -12.26
C THR A 113 5.95 13.88 -11.27
N GLN A 114 7.02 13.08 -11.29
CA GLN A 114 7.21 11.93 -10.40
C GLN A 114 6.05 10.92 -10.43
N GLY A 115 5.41 10.77 -11.59
CA GLY A 115 4.33 9.80 -11.83
C GLY A 115 2.92 10.36 -11.68
N ALA A 116 2.77 11.63 -11.33
CA ALA A 116 1.52 12.36 -11.46
C ALA A 116 1.39 12.95 -12.90
N PRO A 117 0.18 13.28 -13.38
CA PRO A 117 0.02 13.79 -14.73
C PRO A 117 0.55 15.23 -14.90
N ALA A 118 1.03 15.53 -16.11
CA ALA A 118 1.29 16.90 -16.56
C ALA A 118 0.10 17.35 -17.42
N LEU A 119 -0.68 18.33 -16.96
CA LEU A 119 -1.95 18.70 -17.53
C LEU A 119 -2.01 20.19 -17.91
N GLY A 120 -2.55 20.45 -19.10
CA GLY A 120 -3.12 21.73 -19.46
C GLY A 120 -4.62 21.71 -19.19
N VAL A 121 -5.11 22.70 -18.47
CA VAL A 121 -6.52 22.79 -18.10
C VAL A 121 -7.10 24.16 -18.47
N SER A 122 -8.41 24.21 -18.68
CA SER A 122 -9.11 25.50 -18.79
C SER A 122 -9.16 26.16 -17.41
N TRP A 123 -8.82 27.47 -17.37
CA TRP A 123 -9.02 28.28 -16.16
C TRP A 123 -10.52 28.48 -15.93
N THR A 124 -10.99 28.06 -14.78
CA THR A 124 -12.41 28.12 -14.40
C THR A 124 -12.77 29.41 -13.66
N GLY A 125 -11.89 30.40 -13.68
CA GLY A 125 -12.15 31.80 -13.30
C GLY A 125 -12.36 32.05 -11.81
N PRO A 126 -12.52 33.36 -11.43
CA PRO A 126 -12.81 33.78 -10.06
C PRO A 126 -14.26 33.45 -9.62
N SER A 127 -15.08 32.89 -10.50
CA SER A 127 -16.45 32.43 -10.22
C SER A 127 -16.51 31.25 -9.23
N GLY A 128 -15.40 30.54 -9.06
CA GLY A 128 -15.17 29.66 -7.91
C GLY A 128 -16.00 28.39 -7.88
N ILE A 129 -16.24 27.72 -9.02
CA ILE A 129 -16.84 26.37 -8.99
C ILE A 129 -15.76 25.32 -8.73
N SER A 130 -14.56 25.47 -9.30
CA SER A 130 -13.43 24.60 -8.97
C SER A 130 -12.68 25.16 -7.77
N GLY A 131 -12.24 24.30 -6.83
CA GLY A 131 -11.45 24.73 -5.67
C GLY A 131 -10.09 25.37 -5.99
N VAL A 132 -9.85 25.76 -7.27
CA VAL A 132 -8.63 26.42 -7.73
C VAL A 132 -8.59 27.86 -7.26
N VAL A 133 -7.55 28.24 -6.52
CA VAL A 133 -7.38 29.56 -5.93
C VAL A 133 -6.11 30.20 -6.45
N LEU A 134 -6.24 31.44 -6.94
CA LEU A 134 -5.09 32.25 -7.33
C LEU A 134 -4.30 32.63 -6.07
N LYS A 135 -3.01 32.31 -6.04
CA LYS A 135 -2.09 32.60 -4.94
C LYS A 135 -1.28 33.88 -5.17
N ALA A 136 -0.96 34.18 -6.44
CA ALA A 136 -0.23 35.37 -6.84
C ALA A 136 -0.55 35.71 -8.30
N GLY A 137 -0.36 36.99 -8.69
CA GLY A 137 -0.59 37.44 -10.05
C GLY A 137 -2.05 37.67 -10.40
N GLU A 138 -2.41 37.46 -11.65
CA GLU A 138 -3.74 37.66 -12.24
C GLU A 138 -4.15 36.38 -13.00
N PRO A 139 -5.46 36.13 -13.23
CA PRO A 139 -5.90 35.00 -14.06
C PRO A 139 -5.49 35.22 -15.53
N PRO A 140 -5.26 34.16 -16.29
CA PRO A 140 -4.99 34.28 -17.73
C PRO A 140 -6.24 34.79 -18.45
N ASP A 141 -6.07 35.83 -19.32
CA ASP A 141 -7.16 36.50 -20.04
C ASP A 141 -6.80 36.71 -21.53
N GLY A 142 -6.10 35.73 -22.14
CA GLY A 142 -5.82 35.79 -23.56
C GLY A 142 -4.70 34.88 -24.06
N PRO A 143 -4.53 34.85 -25.40
CA PRO A 143 -3.53 33.99 -26.01
C PRO A 143 -2.11 34.40 -25.59
N GLY A 144 -1.29 33.43 -25.22
CA GLY A 144 0.07 33.66 -24.76
C GLY A 144 0.22 33.90 -23.26
N GLU A 145 -0.86 33.81 -22.49
CA GLU A 145 -0.84 33.88 -21.03
C GLU A 145 -1.14 32.51 -20.41
N VAL A 146 -0.50 32.23 -19.28
CA VAL A 146 -0.72 30.97 -18.53
C VAL A 146 -0.64 31.28 -17.02
N ALA A 147 -1.49 30.60 -16.26
CA ALA A 147 -1.27 30.43 -14.82
C ALA A 147 -0.74 29.03 -14.57
N ILE A 148 0.24 28.90 -13.71
CA ILE A 148 0.82 27.59 -13.36
C ILE A 148 0.61 27.29 -11.89
N ASP A 149 0.73 26.02 -11.49
CA ASP A 149 0.65 25.67 -10.09
C ASP A 149 1.86 26.22 -9.31
N LYS A 150 1.57 26.76 -8.12
CA LYS A 150 2.57 27.43 -7.29
C LYS A 150 3.65 26.47 -6.78
N ALA A 151 3.32 25.18 -6.57
CA ALA A 151 4.30 24.22 -6.10
C ALA A 151 5.38 23.96 -7.16
N THR A 152 5.00 23.86 -8.43
CA THR A 152 5.92 23.77 -9.56
C THR A 152 6.73 25.05 -9.71
N ALA A 153 6.10 26.22 -9.61
CA ALA A 153 6.78 27.50 -9.68
C ALA A 153 7.85 27.65 -8.58
N ASP A 154 7.50 27.32 -7.32
CA ASP A 154 8.44 27.37 -6.19
C ASP A 154 9.60 26.35 -6.32
N GLN A 155 9.36 25.19 -6.95
CA GLN A 155 10.38 24.14 -7.13
C GLN A 155 11.40 24.48 -8.23
N HIS A 156 10.97 25.19 -9.26
CA HIS A 156 11.78 25.52 -10.44
C HIS A 156 12.10 27.02 -10.55
N ASP A 157 11.87 27.78 -9.47
CA ASP A 157 12.18 29.22 -9.37
C ASP A 157 11.44 30.12 -10.37
N PHE A 158 10.27 29.71 -10.90
CA PHE A 158 9.43 30.51 -11.76
C PHE A 158 8.67 31.58 -10.99
N ASN A 159 8.51 32.76 -11.60
CA ASN A 159 7.80 33.90 -11.03
C ASN A 159 6.77 34.45 -12.03
N VAL A 160 5.79 35.17 -11.53
CA VAL A 160 4.89 35.94 -12.38
C VAL A 160 5.66 36.93 -13.23
N GLY A 161 5.49 36.85 -14.53
CA GLY A 161 6.16 37.68 -15.54
C GLY A 161 7.26 36.93 -16.31
N ASP A 162 7.65 35.72 -15.87
CA ASP A 162 8.60 34.88 -16.60
C ASP A 162 7.91 34.18 -17.78
N ASP A 163 8.69 33.83 -18.79
CA ASP A 163 8.22 33.02 -19.91
C ASP A 163 8.46 31.53 -19.63
N ILE A 164 7.54 30.67 -20.07
CA ILE A 164 7.64 29.21 -19.94
C ILE A 164 7.28 28.53 -21.26
N ASP A 165 8.06 27.54 -21.64
CA ASP A 165 7.78 26.68 -22.79
C ASP A 165 6.95 25.48 -22.37
N ILE A 166 5.87 25.22 -23.10
CA ILE A 166 4.94 24.11 -22.83
C ILE A 166 4.80 23.25 -24.08
N VAL A 167 4.94 21.93 -23.90
CA VAL A 167 4.80 20.94 -24.95
C VAL A 167 3.37 20.40 -24.95
N PHE A 168 2.69 20.53 -26.08
CA PHE A 168 1.37 20.00 -26.36
C PHE A 168 1.44 18.91 -27.42
N ASP A 169 0.34 18.24 -27.69
CA ASP A 169 0.21 17.32 -28.83
C ASP A 169 0.50 17.97 -30.19
N SER A 170 0.23 19.28 -30.31
CA SER A 170 0.48 20.10 -31.49
C SER A 170 1.93 20.58 -31.65
N GLY A 171 2.73 20.53 -30.60
CA GLY A 171 4.12 21.03 -30.55
C GLY A 171 4.38 21.88 -29.30
N THR A 172 5.51 22.59 -29.31
CA THR A 172 5.91 23.46 -28.19
C THR A 172 5.52 24.90 -28.48
N GLU A 173 4.90 25.54 -27.49
CA GLU A 173 4.55 26.97 -27.53
C GLU A 173 5.03 27.67 -26.25
N SER A 174 5.39 28.96 -26.35
CA SER A 174 5.85 29.79 -25.21
C SER A 174 4.72 30.66 -24.70
N PHE A 175 4.61 30.73 -23.36
CA PHE A 175 3.58 31.52 -22.65
C PHE A 175 4.23 32.37 -21.58
N GLN A 176 3.61 33.50 -21.27
CA GLN A 176 3.98 34.31 -20.13
C GLN A 176 3.19 33.86 -18.89
N ILE A 177 3.89 33.61 -17.80
CA ILE A 177 3.27 33.29 -16.50
C ILE A 177 2.65 34.55 -15.94
N VAL A 178 1.31 34.64 -15.94
CA VAL A 178 0.57 35.77 -15.40
C VAL A 178 0.06 35.52 -13.99
N GLY A 179 -0.08 34.23 -13.60
CA GLY A 179 -0.60 33.86 -12.30
C GLY A 179 0.02 32.56 -11.74
N LEU A 180 -0.01 32.49 -10.42
CA LEU A 180 0.32 31.25 -9.70
C LEU A 180 -0.92 30.78 -8.95
N ALA A 181 -1.31 29.51 -9.11
CA ALA A 181 -2.53 28.97 -8.54
C ALA A 181 -2.24 27.74 -7.64
N GLY A 182 -3.21 27.38 -6.84
CA GLY A 182 -3.18 26.19 -5.99
C GLY A 182 -4.58 25.70 -5.68
N LEU A 183 -4.70 24.58 -5.00
CA LEU A 183 -5.98 24.01 -4.61
C LEU A 183 -6.32 24.42 -3.18
N GLY A 184 -7.38 25.19 -2.98
CA GLY A 184 -7.79 25.68 -1.67
C GLY A 184 -6.63 26.35 -0.91
N ASN A 185 -6.17 25.74 0.17
CA ASN A 185 -5.01 26.20 0.93
C ASN A 185 -3.68 25.60 0.47
N ALA A 186 -3.69 24.55 -0.35
CA ALA A 186 -2.47 23.93 -0.86
C ALA A 186 -1.87 24.74 -2.02
N ASP A 187 -0.55 24.67 -2.17
CA ASP A 187 0.20 25.34 -3.24
C ASP A 187 0.29 24.49 -4.52
N GLY A 188 -0.15 23.22 -4.49
CA GLY A 188 -0.09 22.27 -5.61
C GLY A 188 -1.28 21.33 -5.67
N PHE A 189 -1.27 20.47 -6.68
CA PHE A 189 -2.36 19.56 -7.04
C PHE A 189 -1.94 18.08 -6.89
N GLY A 190 -1.41 17.72 -5.73
CA GLY A 190 -1.08 16.32 -5.42
C GLY A 190 0.12 15.74 -6.20
N GLY A 191 1.01 16.58 -6.69
CA GLY A 191 2.19 16.19 -7.47
C GLY A 191 2.00 16.33 -8.99
N ALA A 192 0.78 16.59 -9.45
CA ALA A 192 0.52 16.96 -10.83
C ALA A 192 1.03 18.39 -11.12
N THR A 193 1.54 18.60 -12.33
CA THR A 193 1.84 19.96 -12.82
C THR A 193 0.68 20.44 -13.67
N LEU A 194 0.21 21.66 -13.40
CA LEU A 194 -0.93 22.26 -14.10
C LEU A 194 -0.54 23.56 -14.79
N ALA A 195 -0.80 23.60 -16.11
CA ALA A 195 -0.78 24.81 -16.90
C ALA A 195 -2.25 25.22 -17.21
N MET A 196 -2.67 26.38 -16.74
CA MET A 196 -4.06 26.83 -16.79
C MET A 196 -4.19 27.97 -17.80
N PHE A 197 -5.12 27.86 -18.74
CA PHE A 197 -5.35 28.79 -19.84
C PHE A 197 -6.77 29.33 -19.79
N ASP A 198 -7.02 30.53 -20.31
CA ASP A 198 -8.38 30.98 -20.56
C ASP A 198 -9.11 30.01 -21.50
N PRO A 199 -10.44 29.80 -21.37
CA PRO A 199 -11.15 28.74 -22.11
C PRO A 199 -10.96 28.76 -23.63
N PRO A 200 -10.99 29.92 -24.35
CA PRO A 200 -10.68 29.94 -25.79
C PRO A 200 -9.26 29.52 -26.14
N THR A 201 -8.27 29.94 -25.35
CA THR A 201 -6.87 29.52 -25.53
C THR A 201 -6.71 28.03 -25.23
N ALA A 202 -7.31 27.54 -24.14
CA ALA A 202 -7.32 26.12 -23.81
C ALA A 202 -7.86 25.24 -24.96
N GLN A 203 -9.00 25.62 -25.56
CA GLN A 203 -9.55 24.89 -26.71
C GLN A 203 -8.56 24.83 -27.89
N GLN A 204 -7.83 25.92 -28.14
CA GLN A 204 -6.87 25.99 -29.23
C GLN A 204 -5.61 25.16 -28.95
N VAL A 205 -4.94 25.39 -27.82
CA VAL A 205 -3.61 24.78 -27.53
C VAL A 205 -3.72 23.33 -27.12
N LEU A 206 -4.80 22.94 -26.45
CA LEU A 206 -5.06 21.54 -26.06
C LEU A 206 -5.71 20.71 -27.20
N GLY A 207 -5.88 21.29 -28.39
CA GLY A 207 -6.40 20.57 -29.55
C GLY A 207 -7.84 20.06 -29.38
N ALA A 208 -8.64 20.71 -28.52
CA ALA A 208 -10.00 20.28 -28.22
C ALA A 208 -11.00 20.61 -29.36
N GLY A 209 -10.64 21.56 -30.25
CA GLY A 209 -11.55 22.04 -31.28
C GLY A 209 -12.81 22.63 -30.65
N ASP A 210 -13.97 22.16 -31.11
CA ASP A 210 -15.30 22.64 -30.68
C ASP A 210 -15.92 21.70 -29.63
N THR A 211 -15.07 21.20 -28.68
CA THR A 211 -15.51 20.23 -27.66
C THR A 211 -14.95 20.59 -26.28
N TYR A 212 -15.59 20.03 -25.25
CA TYR A 212 -15.13 20.00 -23.87
C TYR A 212 -15.09 18.58 -23.32
N ASP A 213 -14.34 18.35 -22.27
CA ASP A 213 -14.29 17.04 -21.62
C ASP A 213 -15.45 16.87 -20.62
N ALA A 214 -15.81 17.96 -19.92
CA ALA A 214 -16.97 18.06 -19.04
C ALA A 214 -17.47 19.50 -18.98
N ILE A 215 -18.65 19.71 -18.40
CA ILE A 215 -19.20 21.02 -18.10
C ILE A 215 -19.70 21.02 -16.67
N ASP A 216 -19.04 21.78 -15.83
CA ASP A 216 -19.37 21.98 -14.42
C ASP A 216 -20.43 23.06 -14.25
N MET A 217 -21.33 22.87 -13.31
CA MET A 217 -22.43 23.81 -13.06
C MET A 217 -22.65 24.06 -11.58
N LYS A 218 -22.93 25.33 -11.26
CA LYS A 218 -23.46 25.75 -9.96
C LYS A 218 -24.90 26.17 -10.13
N LEU A 219 -25.74 25.70 -9.21
CA LEU A 219 -27.15 26.05 -9.22
C LEU A 219 -27.42 27.39 -8.51
N ALA A 220 -28.53 28.02 -8.87
CA ALA A 220 -28.98 29.22 -8.18
C ALA A 220 -29.43 28.92 -6.75
N ASP A 221 -29.25 29.89 -5.85
CA ASP A 221 -29.64 29.73 -4.44
C ASP A 221 -31.12 29.30 -4.30
N GLY A 222 -31.33 28.13 -3.70
CA GLY A 222 -32.67 27.58 -3.47
C GLY A 222 -33.27 26.83 -4.66
N ALA A 223 -32.52 26.62 -5.75
CA ALA A 223 -32.96 25.71 -6.82
C ALA A 223 -33.01 24.27 -6.33
N ASP A 224 -34.00 23.51 -6.81
CA ASP A 224 -34.12 22.09 -6.51
C ASP A 224 -33.27 21.27 -7.48
N SER A 225 -32.19 20.68 -6.98
CA SER A 225 -31.20 19.95 -7.79
C SER A 225 -31.82 18.83 -8.63
N ASP A 226 -32.79 18.09 -8.10
CA ASP A 226 -33.46 17.02 -8.82
C ASP A 226 -34.31 17.56 -9.99
N THR A 227 -34.96 18.71 -9.82
CA THR A 227 -35.76 19.35 -10.87
C THR A 227 -34.87 19.89 -11.98
N VAL A 228 -33.75 20.57 -11.64
CA VAL A 228 -32.79 21.09 -12.61
C VAL A 228 -32.12 19.94 -13.36
N ARG A 229 -31.72 18.90 -12.67
CA ARG A 229 -31.12 17.70 -13.26
C ARG A 229 -32.05 17.06 -14.29
N ALA A 230 -33.34 16.87 -13.97
CA ALA A 230 -34.31 16.32 -14.90
C ALA A 230 -34.51 17.20 -16.15
N ALA A 231 -34.49 18.54 -15.99
CA ALA A 231 -34.55 19.46 -17.11
C ALA A 231 -33.30 19.41 -18.01
N ILE A 232 -32.13 19.18 -17.42
CA ILE A 232 -30.89 18.99 -18.14
C ILE A 232 -30.90 17.65 -18.89
N GLU A 233 -31.33 16.54 -18.25
CA GLU A 233 -31.44 15.22 -18.89
C GLU A 233 -32.30 15.24 -20.16
N ASP A 234 -33.35 16.06 -20.19
CA ASP A 234 -34.24 16.20 -21.36
C ASP A 234 -33.59 16.86 -22.60
N ILE A 235 -32.55 17.65 -22.41
CA ILE A 235 -31.85 18.36 -23.50
C ILE A 235 -30.52 17.73 -23.89
N LEU A 236 -30.01 16.76 -23.10
CA LEU A 236 -28.71 16.15 -23.35
C LEU A 236 -28.70 15.29 -24.64
N PRO A 237 -27.62 15.34 -25.42
CA PRO A 237 -27.44 14.45 -26.54
C PRO A 237 -27.22 12.99 -26.09
N PRO A 238 -27.45 12.01 -26.99
CA PRO A 238 -27.19 10.60 -26.68
C PRO A 238 -25.74 10.39 -26.20
N ARG A 239 -25.54 9.49 -25.22
CA ARG A 239 -24.24 9.15 -24.64
C ARG A 239 -23.62 10.25 -23.79
N THR A 240 -24.43 11.15 -23.29
CA THR A 240 -24.06 12.07 -22.22
C THR A 240 -24.90 11.80 -20.97
N GLU A 241 -24.37 12.19 -19.83
CA GLU A 241 -25.01 12.04 -18.51
C GLU A 241 -24.82 13.31 -17.70
N VAL A 242 -25.73 13.54 -16.76
CA VAL A 242 -25.57 14.56 -15.73
C VAL A 242 -25.45 13.88 -14.35
N VAL A 243 -24.40 14.23 -13.64
CA VAL A 243 -24.04 13.69 -12.32
C VAL A 243 -23.88 14.82 -11.31
N THR A 244 -23.92 14.50 -10.02
CA THR A 244 -23.62 15.47 -8.98
C THR A 244 -22.11 15.60 -8.75
N GLY A 245 -21.65 16.76 -8.26
CA GLY A 245 -20.24 16.95 -7.86
C GLY A 245 -19.78 15.92 -6.82
N ASP A 246 -20.67 15.52 -5.89
CA ASP A 246 -20.38 14.43 -4.94
C ASP A 246 -20.09 13.11 -5.67
N GLN A 247 -20.85 12.77 -6.71
CA GLN A 247 -20.60 11.55 -7.52
C GLN A 247 -19.27 11.61 -8.26
N VAL A 248 -18.93 12.78 -8.81
CA VAL A 248 -17.62 12.98 -9.47
C VAL A 248 -16.48 12.76 -8.49
N SER A 249 -16.58 13.36 -7.30
CA SER A 249 -15.60 13.19 -6.23
C SER A 249 -15.48 11.74 -5.76
N GLU A 250 -16.62 11.04 -5.55
CA GLU A 250 -16.63 9.63 -5.15
C GLU A 250 -15.99 8.72 -6.22
N GLU A 251 -16.32 8.90 -7.51
CA GLU A 251 -15.74 8.11 -8.59
C GLU A 251 -14.21 8.30 -8.68
N ALA A 252 -13.73 9.56 -8.65
CA ALA A 252 -12.31 9.86 -8.67
C ALA A 252 -11.58 9.30 -7.44
N ALA A 253 -12.20 9.41 -6.27
CA ALA A 253 -11.68 8.84 -5.03
C ALA A 253 -11.64 7.30 -5.07
N ASP A 254 -12.65 6.64 -5.65
CA ASP A 254 -12.73 5.18 -5.74
C ASP A 254 -11.65 4.58 -6.64
N ASP A 255 -11.29 5.23 -7.73
CA ASP A 255 -10.19 4.81 -8.61
C ASP A 255 -8.85 4.82 -7.86
N ILE A 256 -8.53 5.91 -7.19
CA ILE A 256 -7.32 6.01 -6.36
C ILE A 256 -7.39 5.06 -5.16
N ASN A 257 -8.55 4.94 -4.51
CA ASN A 257 -8.76 4.01 -3.41
C ASN A 257 -8.53 2.55 -3.81
N THR A 258 -8.82 2.20 -5.05
CA THR A 258 -8.54 0.87 -5.59
C THR A 258 -7.03 0.63 -5.64
N ILE A 259 -6.25 1.57 -6.13
CA ILE A 259 -4.78 1.49 -6.16
C ILE A 259 -4.22 1.43 -4.73
N ILE A 260 -4.64 2.35 -3.86
CA ILE A 260 -4.23 2.36 -2.43
C ILE A 260 -4.58 1.05 -1.74
N SER A 261 -5.74 0.44 -2.06
CA SER A 261 -6.18 -0.83 -1.46
C SER A 261 -5.29 -2.01 -1.89
N ILE A 262 -4.82 -2.05 -3.11
CA ILE A 262 -3.89 -3.08 -3.60
C ILE A 262 -2.59 -3.01 -2.81
N PHE A 263 -1.99 -1.81 -2.68
CA PHE A 263 -0.79 -1.59 -1.87
C PHE A 263 -1.05 -1.88 -0.39
N GLY A 264 -2.14 -1.36 0.16
CA GLY A 264 -2.57 -1.57 1.54
C GLY A 264 -2.76 -3.05 1.88
N ASN A 265 -3.41 -3.82 1.02
CA ASN A 265 -3.59 -5.26 1.18
C ASN A 265 -2.25 -6.02 1.12
N GLY A 266 -1.33 -5.61 0.25
CA GLY A 266 0.05 -6.12 0.22
C GLY A 266 0.78 -5.88 1.55
N LEU A 267 0.72 -4.66 2.06
CA LEU A 267 1.31 -4.30 3.36
C LEU A 267 0.65 -5.06 4.52
N LEU A 268 -0.68 -5.24 4.50
CA LEU A 268 -1.41 -6.03 5.50
C LEU A 268 -1.04 -7.51 5.47
N ALA A 269 -0.80 -8.09 4.30
CA ALA A 269 -0.29 -9.46 4.19
C ALA A 269 1.09 -9.58 4.86
N PHE A 270 1.98 -8.62 4.63
CA PHE A 270 3.28 -8.54 5.31
C PHE A 270 3.14 -8.32 6.81
N ALA A 271 2.21 -7.46 7.23
CA ALA A 271 1.89 -7.22 8.64
C ALA A 271 1.39 -8.49 9.34
N PHE A 272 0.57 -9.30 8.66
CA PHE A 272 0.12 -10.60 9.16
C PHE A 272 1.30 -11.56 9.37
N VAL A 273 2.20 -11.68 8.40
CA VAL A 273 3.41 -12.52 8.53
C VAL A 273 4.29 -12.04 9.68
N THR A 274 4.55 -10.74 9.78
CA THR A 274 5.36 -10.13 10.85
C THR A 274 4.72 -10.36 12.23
N THR A 275 3.41 -10.23 12.33
CA THR A 275 2.63 -10.52 13.54
C THR A 275 2.75 -11.99 13.95
N PHE A 276 2.65 -12.90 13.00
CA PHE A 276 2.81 -14.34 13.24
C PHE A 276 4.22 -14.67 13.74
N VAL A 277 5.25 -14.11 13.09
CA VAL A 277 6.65 -14.25 13.53
C VAL A 277 6.83 -13.72 14.95
N SER A 278 6.28 -12.56 15.25
CA SER A 278 6.31 -11.95 16.58
C SER A 278 5.63 -12.85 17.62
N ALA A 279 4.44 -13.38 17.33
CA ALA A 279 3.72 -14.32 18.19
C ALA A 279 4.55 -15.56 18.52
N PHE A 280 5.23 -16.09 17.52
CA PHE A 280 6.10 -17.25 17.69
C PHE A 280 7.33 -16.94 18.52
N ILE A 281 7.99 -15.81 18.28
CA ILE A 281 9.14 -15.33 19.08
C ILE A 281 8.70 -15.14 20.54
N ILE A 282 7.57 -14.47 20.76
CA ILE A 282 7.00 -14.25 22.10
C ILE A 282 6.76 -15.57 22.82
N ASN A 283 6.09 -16.53 22.16
CA ASN A 283 5.83 -17.86 22.72
C ASN A 283 7.13 -18.59 23.10
N ASN A 284 8.13 -18.54 22.24
CA ASN A 284 9.43 -19.16 22.47
C ASN A 284 10.19 -18.51 23.63
N VAL A 285 10.30 -17.17 23.65
CA VAL A 285 11.03 -16.45 24.66
C VAL A 285 10.35 -16.60 26.03
N PHE A 286 9.02 -16.50 26.11
CA PHE A 286 8.28 -16.79 27.35
C PHE A 286 8.44 -18.24 27.77
N GLY A 287 8.40 -19.20 26.84
CA GLY A 287 8.62 -20.61 27.11
C GLY A 287 10.01 -20.89 27.73
N ILE A 288 11.05 -20.24 27.22
CA ILE A 288 12.42 -20.33 27.76
C ILE A 288 12.49 -19.65 29.13
N THR A 289 11.98 -18.40 29.25
CA THR A 289 12.00 -17.63 30.48
C THR A 289 11.29 -18.34 31.62
N ILE A 290 10.09 -18.88 31.34
CA ILE A 290 9.32 -19.67 32.33
C ILE A 290 10.07 -20.93 32.73
N SER A 291 10.68 -21.66 31.79
CA SER A 291 11.43 -22.88 32.09
C SER A 291 12.65 -22.61 33.00
N GLN A 292 13.30 -21.48 32.82
CA GLN A 292 14.42 -21.07 33.70
C GLN A 292 13.97 -20.64 35.09
N ARG A 293 12.70 -20.25 35.27
CA ARG A 293 12.09 -19.82 36.55
C ARG A 293 11.32 -20.93 37.26
N LEU A 294 11.28 -22.14 36.69
CA LEU A 294 10.49 -23.24 37.28
C LEU A 294 10.80 -23.48 38.74
N ARG A 295 12.08 -23.41 39.13
CA ARG A 295 12.51 -23.61 40.53
C ARG A 295 12.01 -22.49 41.43
N GLU A 296 12.07 -21.22 41.00
CA GLU A 296 11.54 -20.06 41.77
C GLU A 296 10.01 -20.17 41.91
N LEU A 297 9.30 -20.51 40.81
CA LEU A 297 7.86 -20.67 40.82
C LEU A 297 7.42 -21.84 41.72
N ALA A 298 8.19 -22.93 41.72
CA ALA A 298 7.96 -24.07 42.57
C ALA A 298 8.19 -23.75 44.06
N LEU A 299 9.25 -23.00 44.39
CA LEU A 299 9.51 -22.51 45.75
C LEU A 299 8.37 -21.62 46.26
N MET A 300 7.89 -20.67 45.46
CA MET A 300 6.73 -19.86 45.82
C MET A 300 5.49 -20.72 46.11
N ARG A 301 5.28 -21.77 45.35
CA ARG A 301 4.17 -22.73 45.59
C ARG A 301 4.39 -23.56 46.86
N ALA A 302 5.63 -23.94 47.15
CA ALA A 302 5.98 -24.64 48.40
C ALA A 302 5.72 -23.77 49.66
N VAL A 303 5.89 -22.46 49.53
CA VAL A 303 5.59 -21.48 50.60
C VAL A 303 4.09 -21.09 50.62
N GLY A 304 3.24 -21.71 49.80
CA GLY A 304 1.79 -21.54 49.85
C GLY A 304 1.14 -20.71 48.73
N ALA A 305 1.88 -20.28 47.69
CA ALA A 305 1.29 -19.59 46.55
C ALA A 305 0.38 -20.54 45.75
N SER A 306 -0.84 -20.11 45.45
CA SER A 306 -1.79 -20.88 44.62
C SER A 306 -1.41 -20.88 43.15
N THR A 307 -1.86 -21.90 42.40
CA THR A 307 -1.72 -22.02 40.94
C THR A 307 -2.27 -20.78 40.21
N LYS A 308 -3.38 -20.22 40.73
CA LYS A 308 -3.99 -19.01 40.18
C LYS A 308 -3.11 -17.77 40.36
N GLN A 309 -2.43 -17.65 41.51
CA GLN A 309 -1.52 -16.53 41.78
C GLN A 309 -0.28 -16.58 40.91
N VAL A 310 0.33 -17.75 40.73
CA VAL A 310 1.51 -17.94 39.86
C VAL A 310 1.13 -17.61 38.40
N ARG A 311 -0.02 -18.12 37.93
CA ARG A 311 -0.51 -17.82 36.58
C ARG A 311 -0.78 -16.32 36.37
N ARG A 312 -1.46 -15.66 37.34
CA ARG A 312 -1.72 -14.21 37.29
C ARG A 312 -0.42 -13.41 37.24
N MET A 313 0.59 -13.79 38.01
CA MET A 313 1.88 -13.10 37.99
C MET A 313 2.54 -13.12 36.59
N ILE A 314 2.55 -14.29 35.92
CA ILE A 314 3.11 -14.43 34.59
C ILE A 314 2.29 -13.61 33.56
N ILE A 315 0.95 -13.66 33.65
CA ILE A 315 0.07 -12.90 32.75
C ILE A 315 0.22 -11.38 32.99
N THR A 316 0.34 -10.93 34.24
CA THR A 316 0.58 -9.50 34.56
C THR A 316 1.92 -9.02 34.02
N GLU A 317 2.98 -9.83 34.10
CA GLU A 317 4.29 -9.53 33.51
C GLU A 317 4.16 -9.37 31.98
N ALA A 318 3.49 -10.29 31.31
CA ALA A 318 3.23 -10.22 29.89
C ALA A 318 2.38 -9.00 29.50
N LEU A 319 1.35 -8.68 30.29
CA LEU A 319 0.47 -7.54 30.06
C LEU A 319 1.24 -6.21 30.16
N ILE A 320 2.07 -6.04 31.18
CA ILE A 320 2.87 -4.81 31.32
C ILE A 320 3.80 -4.63 30.12
N VAL A 321 4.53 -5.70 29.73
CA VAL A 321 5.45 -5.63 28.58
C VAL A 321 4.68 -5.38 27.28
N SER A 322 3.54 -6.05 27.08
CA SER A 322 2.78 -5.89 25.83
C SER A 322 2.13 -4.52 25.70
N VAL A 323 1.56 -3.97 26.78
CA VAL A 323 0.96 -2.63 26.75
C VAL A 323 2.03 -1.56 26.46
N THR A 324 3.16 -1.60 27.16
CA THR A 324 4.25 -0.64 26.91
C THR A 324 4.82 -0.79 25.50
N ALA A 325 5.01 -2.02 25.02
CA ALA A 325 5.50 -2.27 23.67
C ALA A 325 4.48 -1.89 22.59
N THR A 326 3.17 -2.04 22.85
CA THR A 326 2.10 -1.62 21.93
C THR A 326 2.07 -0.10 21.78
N VAL A 327 2.16 0.65 22.89
CA VAL A 327 2.21 2.12 22.84
C VAL A 327 3.44 2.58 22.04
N LEU A 328 4.62 2.04 22.36
CA LEU A 328 5.85 2.34 21.62
C LEU A 328 5.76 1.88 20.16
N GLY A 329 5.05 0.79 19.91
CA GLY A 329 4.79 0.26 18.57
C GLY A 329 3.90 1.18 17.73
N ILE A 330 2.86 1.77 18.31
CA ILE A 330 2.01 2.75 17.61
C ILE A 330 2.84 3.99 17.24
N ILE A 331 3.62 4.52 18.20
CA ILE A 331 4.52 5.66 17.94
C ILE A 331 5.55 5.29 16.85
N GLY A 332 6.15 4.11 16.94
CA GLY A 332 7.05 3.60 15.92
C GLY A 332 6.35 3.40 14.55
N GLY A 333 5.06 3.04 14.56
CA GLY A 333 4.23 2.91 13.37
C GLY A 333 4.05 4.23 12.61
N LEU A 334 3.81 5.32 13.33
CA LEU A 334 3.82 6.68 12.72
C LEU A 334 5.17 6.98 12.06
N GLY A 335 6.28 6.61 12.71
CA GLY A 335 7.62 6.75 12.13
C GLY A 335 7.83 5.86 10.89
N VAL A 336 7.27 4.65 10.88
CA VAL A 336 7.32 3.74 9.71
C VAL A 336 6.51 4.32 8.55
N ALA A 337 5.29 4.81 8.80
CA ALA A 337 4.44 5.42 7.76
C ALA A 337 5.16 6.63 7.13
N LYS A 338 5.67 7.54 7.95
CA LYS A 338 6.42 8.70 7.46
C LYS A 338 7.69 8.30 6.69
N GLY A 339 8.41 7.28 7.17
CA GLY A 339 9.59 6.74 6.49
C GLY A 339 9.26 6.09 5.15
N LEU A 340 8.10 5.41 5.03
CA LEU A 340 7.64 4.84 3.76
C LEU A 340 7.24 5.92 2.76
N ILE A 341 6.49 6.95 3.19
CA ILE A 341 6.15 8.09 2.32
C ILE A 341 7.43 8.75 1.80
N ALA A 342 8.39 9.04 2.70
CA ALA A 342 9.67 9.62 2.29
C ALA A 342 10.47 8.72 1.35
N LEU A 343 10.42 7.40 1.54
CA LEU A 343 11.09 6.43 0.66
C LEU A 343 10.43 6.40 -0.72
N PHE A 344 9.11 6.40 -0.78
CA PHE A 344 8.36 6.42 -2.04
C PHE A 344 8.61 7.73 -2.80
N ASN A 345 8.60 8.87 -2.13
CA ASN A 345 8.91 10.16 -2.75
C ASN A 345 10.36 10.21 -3.25
N ALA A 346 11.31 9.67 -2.49
CA ALA A 346 12.70 9.53 -2.95
C ALA A 346 12.87 8.56 -4.12
N ALA A 347 11.90 7.65 -4.32
CA ALA A 347 11.85 6.74 -5.47
C ALA A 347 11.00 7.28 -6.64
N GLY A 348 10.52 8.53 -6.55
CA GLY A 348 9.78 9.18 -7.61
C GLY A 348 8.26 8.97 -7.58
N ALA A 349 7.66 8.65 -6.43
CA ALA A 349 6.21 8.42 -6.35
C ALA A 349 5.35 9.69 -6.18
N GLY A 350 5.98 10.86 -5.93
CA GLY A 350 5.30 12.17 -5.89
C GLY A 350 4.10 12.30 -4.93
N PHE A 351 4.07 11.52 -3.84
CA PHE A 351 2.96 11.64 -2.89
C PHE A 351 2.91 13.04 -2.28
N PRO A 352 1.72 13.67 -2.24
CA PRO A 352 1.54 14.99 -1.65
C PRO A 352 1.90 14.99 -0.16
N ASP A 353 2.08 16.18 0.40
CA ASP A 353 2.28 16.36 1.85
C ASP A 353 1.09 15.80 2.61
N THR A 354 1.27 14.57 3.11
CA THR A 354 0.20 13.78 3.70
C THR A 354 0.25 13.88 5.22
N PRO A 355 -0.71 14.52 5.88
CA PRO A 355 -0.81 14.51 7.33
C PRO A 355 -1.08 13.08 7.83
N LEU A 356 -0.32 12.66 8.86
CA LEU A 356 -0.47 11.31 9.41
C LEU A 356 -1.76 11.19 10.21
N GLU A 357 -2.70 10.39 9.73
CA GLU A 357 -3.95 10.09 10.41
C GLU A 357 -3.88 8.80 11.23
N LEU A 358 -4.18 8.93 12.52
CA LEU A 358 -4.28 7.78 13.43
C LEU A 358 -5.76 7.43 13.69
N GLN A 359 -6.34 6.65 12.83
CA GLN A 359 -7.75 6.25 12.96
C GLN A 359 -7.98 5.29 14.14
N PRO A 360 -9.17 5.27 14.76
CA PRO A 360 -9.52 4.36 15.85
C PRO A 360 -9.32 2.88 15.50
N ARG A 361 -9.58 2.49 14.25
CA ARG A 361 -9.36 1.11 13.76
C ARG A 361 -7.89 0.68 13.91
N THR A 362 -6.94 1.56 13.61
CA THR A 362 -5.50 1.30 13.73
C THR A 362 -5.11 1.02 15.17
N ILE A 363 -5.65 1.79 16.14
CA ILE A 363 -5.43 1.57 17.57
C ILE A 363 -6.01 0.21 18.00
N ILE A 364 -7.24 -0.12 17.58
CA ILE A 364 -7.89 -1.39 17.90
C ILE A 364 -7.05 -2.58 17.39
N PHE A 365 -6.63 -2.56 16.13
CA PHE A 365 -5.79 -3.63 15.57
C PHE A 365 -4.41 -3.69 16.22
N ALA A 366 -3.77 -2.56 16.51
CA ALA A 366 -2.50 -2.50 17.24
C ALA A 366 -2.61 -3.13 18.65
N VAL A 367 -3.68 -2.85 19.39
CA VAL A 367 -3.95 -3.45 20.71
C VAL A 367 -4.26 -4.95 20.58
N LEU A 368 -5.06 -5.34 19.60
CA LEU A 368 -5.38 -6.75 19.34
C LEU A 368 -4.11 -7.56 19.02
N VAL A 369 -3.26 -7.03 18.18
CA VAL A 369 -1.98 -7.65 17.79
C VAL A 369 -0.98 -7.60 18.95
N GLY A 370 -0.71 -6.46 19.54
CA GLY A 370 0.31 -6.28 20.54
C GLY A 370 -0.04 -6.93 21.90
N VAL A 371 -1.23 -6.66 22.40
CA VAL A 371 -1.69 -7.20 23.70
C VAL A 371 -2.39 -8.55 23.52
N GLY A 372 -3.34 -8.65 22.59
CA GLY A 372 -4.16 -9.85 22.41
C GLY A 372 -3.31 -11.07 22.04
N ILE A 373 -2.50 -10.97 20.99
CA ILE A 373 -1.63 -12.08 20.55
C ILE A 373 -0.58 -12.42 21.60
N THR A 374 -0.01 -11.41 22.28
CA THR A 374 0.94 -11.66 23.38
C THR A 374 0.30 -12.47 24.50
N LEU A 375 -0.90 -12.09 24.95
CA LEU A 375 -1.62 -12.84 25.97
C LEU A 375 -1.96 -14.27 25.54
N LEU A 376 -2.41 -14.46 24.31
CA LEU A 376 -2.67 -15.79 23.74
C LEU A 376 -1.39 -16.64 23.71
N SER A 377 -0.28 -16.05 23.27
CA SER A 377 1.02 -16.73 23.18
C SER A 377 1.55 -17.17 24.54
N VAL A 378 1.28 -16.39 25.59
CA VAL A 378 1.75 -16.67 26.98
C VAL A 378 0.81 -17.60 27.72
N LEU A 379 -0.46 -17.70 27.34
CA LEU A 379 -1.47 -18.44 28.10
C LEU A 379 -1.14 -19.93 28.27
N VAL A 380 -0.65 -20.59 27.22
CA VAL A 380 -0.28 -22.02 27.24
C VAL A 380 0.97 -22.25 28.10
N PRO A 381 2.09 -21.52 27.91
CA PRO A 381 3.26 -21.64 28.78
C PRO A 381 2.94 -21.35 30.26
N ALA A 382 2.16 -20.29 30.55
CA ALA A 382 1.78 -19.91 31.90
C ALA A 382 0.92 -20.98 32.60
N ARG A 383 -0.05 -21.57 31.88
CA ARG A 383 -0.87 -22.69 32.40
C ARG A 383 -0.02 -23.93 32.72
N ARG A 384 0.94 -24.25 31.86
CA ARG A 384 1.84 -25.40 32.08
C ARG A 384 2.73 -25.18 33.28
N ALA A 385 3.37 -24.01 33.40
CA ALA A 385 4.24 -23.68 34.51
C ALA A 385 3.51 -23.70 35.87
N ALA A 386 2.30 -23.13 35.92
CA ALA A 386 1.50 -23.08 37.14
C ALA A 386 1.01 -24.45 37.63
N ARG A 387 0.98 -25.49 36.77
CA ARG A 387 0.53 -26.85 37.14
C ARG A 387 1.65 -27.77 37.58
N ILE A 388 2.93 -27.39 37.45
CA ILE A 388 4.06 -28.24 37.85
C ILE A 388 4.11 -28.40 39.35
N PRO A 389 4.12 -29.64 39.90
CA PRO A 389 4.25 -29.88 41.35
C PRO A 389 5.58 -29.36 41.88
N PRO A 390 5.63 -28.78 43.10
CA PRO A 390 6.88 -28.26 43.70
C PRO A 390 7.99 -29.31 43.79
N VAL A 391 7.66 -30.54 44.19
CA VAL A 391 8.61 -31.64 44.32
C VAL A 391 9.26 -32.03 42.97
N ALA A 392 8.49 -32.01 41.87
CA ALA A 392 8.99 -32.34 40.57
C ALA A 392 9.94 -31.28 40.00
N ALA A 393 9.77 -30.02 40.39
CA ALA A 393 10.67 -28.93 39.98
C ALA A 393 11.99 -28.90 40.75
N MET A 394 12.06 -29.54 41.93
CA MET A 394 13.27 -29.64 42.71
C MET A 394 14.17 -30.84 42.35
N ARG A 395 13.63 -31.80 41.59
CA ARG A 395 14.39 -32.97 41.07
C ARG A 395 14.43 -32.92 39.54
N PRO A 396 15.38 -32.19 38.95
CA PRO A 396 15.48 -32.06 37.47
C PRO A 396 15.85 -33.37 36.79
N GLU A 397 16.35 -34.34 37.49
CA GLU A 397 16.77 -35.64 36.98
C GLU A 397 15.61 -36.60 36.67
N LEU A 398 14.46 -36.44 37.31
CA LEU A 398 13.23 -37.11 36.89
C LEU A 398 12.67 -36.43 35.65
N GLY A 399 13.33 -36.63 34.52
CA GLY A 399 12.88 -36.13 33.24
C GLY A 399 11.39 -36.46 33.08
N PHE A 400 10.55 -35.42 32.88
CA PHE A 400 9.16 -35.60 32.52
C PHE A 400 9.13 -36.53 31.29
N ALA A 401 8.88 -37.78 31.54
CA ALA A 401 8.81 -38.83 30.51
C ALA A 401 7.94 -38.34 29.35
N ALA A 402 8.43 -38.51 28.17
CA ALA A 402 7.79 -38.12 26.93
C ALA A 402 6.56 -39.00 26.63
N LEU A 403 5.58 -39.00 27.54
CA LEU A 403 4.25 -39.51 27.25
C LEU A 403 3.65 -38.64 26.15
N GLY A 404 3.71 -39.12 24.90
CA GLY A 404 3.13 -38.43 23.74
C GLY A 404 4.11 -38.00 22.64
N ALA A 405 5.36 -38.46 22.62
CA ALA A 405 6.27 -38.15 21.51
C ALA A 405 5.69 -38.63 20.16
N SER A 406 5.09 -39.84 20.12
CA SER A 406 4.42 -40.37 18.92
C SER A 406 3.17 -39.58 18.52
N ARG A 407 2.33 -39.16 19.50
CA ARG A 407 1.15 -38.32 19.20
C ARG A 407 1.52 -36.97 18.65
N ARG A 408 2.58 -36.33 19.14
CA ARG A 408 3.07 -35.04 18.61
C ARG A 408 3.67 -35.19 17.22
N LEU A 409 4.38 -36.26 16.96
CA LEU A 409 4.93 -36.57 15.64
C LEU A 409 3.79 -36.77 14.63
N ILE A 410 2.79 -37.55 14.97
CA ILE A 410 1.62 -37.79 14.13
C ILE A 410 0.83 -36.48 13.92
N ALA A 411 0.54 -35.76 14.99
CA ALA A 411 -0.17 -34.46 14.88
C ALA A 411 0.61 -33.44 14.03
N GLY A 412 1.93 -33.34 14.24
CA GLY A 412 2.77 -32.45 13.44
C GLY A 412 2.83 -32.85 11.97
N ALA A 413 2.92 -34.15 11.69
CA ALA A 413 2.91 -34.66 10.31
C ALA A 413 1.55 -34.40 9.63
N ILE A 414 0.44 -34.71 10.31
CA ILE A 414 -0.91 -34.42 9.79
C ILE A 414 -1.07 -32.92 9.51
N THR A 415 -0.69 -32.04 10.45
CA THR A 415 -0.78 -30.60 10.26
C THR A 415 0.04 -30.12 9.07
N THR A 416 1.26 -30.66 8.88
CA THR A 416 2.11 -30.33 7.72
C THR A 416 1.48 -30.81 6.41
N ILE A 417 0.96 -32.05 6.37
CA ILE A 417 0.34 -32.62 5.17
C ILE A 417 -0.94 -31.86 4.81
N VAL A 418 -1.82 -31.60 5.79
CA VAL A 418 -3.04 -30.80 5.58
C VAL A 418 -2.67 -29.40 5.09
N GLY A 419 -1.68 -28.76 5.71
CA GLY A 419 -1.18 -27.49 5.26
C GLY A 419 -0.65 -27.51 3.83
N ALA A 420 0.10 -28.55 3.45
CA ALA A 420 0.60 -28.71 2.09
C ALA A 420 -0.54 -28.91 1.07
N ILE A 421 -1.55 -29.71 1.42
CA ILE A 421 -2.72 -29.90 0.57
C ILE A 421 -3.46 -28.56 0.37
N LEU A 422 -3.75 -27.82 1.45
CA LEU A 422 -4.43 -26.53 1.37
C LEU A 422 -3.62 -25.51 0.56
N PHE A 423 -2.30 -25.49 0.74
CA PHE A 423 -1.40 -24.63 -0.02
C PHE A 423 -1.46 -24.93 -1.52
N LEU A 424 -1.37 -26.20 -1.89
CA LEU A 424 -1.44 -26.62 -3.29
C LEU A 424 -2.83 -26.38 -3.90
N VAL A 425 -3.90 -26.67 -3.14
CA VAL A 425 -5.28 -26.39 -3.59
C VAL A 425 -5.48 -24.89 -3.80
N GLY A 426 -5.00 -24.05 -2.88
CA GLY A 426 -5.05 -22.60 -3.03
C GLY A 426 -4.31 -22.11 -4.27
N LEU A 427 -3.11 -22.68 -4.53
CA LEU A 427 -2.24 -22.23 -5.62
C LEU A 427 -2.73 -22.69 -7.01
N PHE A 428 -3.22 -23.93 -7.13
CA PHE A 428 -3.54 -24.52 -8.44
C PHE A 428 -5.03 -24.53 -8.78
N LEU A 429 -5.92 -24.55 -7.77
CA LEU A 429 -7.37 -24.58 -8.00
C LEU A 429 -8.04 -23.24 -7.72
N SER A 430 -7.43 -22.38 -6.89
CA SER A 430 -7.91 -21.04 -6.51
C SER A 430 -9.44 -20.94 -6.33
N PRO A 431 -10.10 -21.85 -5.59
CA PRO A 431 -11.54 -21.83 -5.43
C PRO A 431 -11.94 -20.53 -4.69
N GLY A 432 -12.85 -19.74 -5.26
CA GLY A 432 -13.25 -18.44 -4.72
C GLY A 432 -12.33 -17.28 -5.14
N GLY A 433 -11.60 -17.41 -6.25
CA GLY A 433 -10.78 -16.35 -6.82
C GLY A 433 -9.61 -15.91 -5.92
N THR A 434 -9.28 -14.64 -5.94
CA THR A 434 -8.14 -14.07 -5.21
C THR A 434 -8.25 -14.26 -3.68
N ILE A 435 -9.45 -14.12 -3.12
CA ILE A 435 -9.69 -14.31 -1.68
C ILE A 435 -9.45 -15.77 -1.29
N GLY A 436 -9.93 -16.71 -2.11
CA GLY A 436 -9.69 -18.14 -1.90
C GLY A 436 -8.22 -18.52 -2.00
N LEU A 437 -7.50 -17.97 -2.97
CA LEU A 437 -6.05 -18.12 -3.11
C LEU A 437 -5.32 -17.67 -1.84
N ILE A 438 -5.56 -16.44 -1.38
CA ILE A 438 -4.88 -15.88 -0.20
C ILE A 438 -5.22 -16.69 1.06
N ALA A 439 -6.49 -17.04 1.27
CA ALA A 439 -6.94 -17.77 2.45
C ALA A 439 -6.36 -19.21 2.48
N LEU A 440 -6.41 -19.93 1.37
CA LEU A 440 -5.96 -21.32 1.31
C LEU A 440 -4.44 -21.42 1.22
N ALA A 441 -3.78 -20.65 0.37
CA ALA A 441 -2.32 -20.66 0.27
C ALA A 441 -1.67 -20.07 1.53
N GLY A 442 -2.14 -18.94 2.02
CA GLY A 442 -1.65 -18.31 3.26
C GLY A 442 -1.90 -19.18 4.49
N GLY A 443 -3.13 -19.69 4.66
CA GLY A 443 -3.50 -20.62 5.74
C GLY A 443 -2.74 -21.93 5.65
N GLY A 444 -2.56 -22.47 4.44
CA GLY A 444 -1.76 -23.66 4.17
C GLY A 444 -0.30 -23.50 4.56
N ALA A 445 0.33 -22.39 4.15
CA ALA A 445 1.71 -22.04 4.54
C ALA A 445 1.87 -21.94 6.06
N LEU A 446 0.93 -21.32 6.74
CA LEU A 446 0.89 -21.22 8.19
C LEU A 446 0.83 -22.61 8.85
N LEU A 447 -0.03 -23.51 8.35
CA LEU A 447 -0.14 -24.87 8.87
C LEU A 447 1.11 -25.70 8.60
N ILE A 448 1.72 -25.60 7.42
CA ILE A 448 3.03 -26.22 7.12
C ILE A 448 4.05 -25.79 8.16
N PHE A 449 4.13 -24.48 8.40
CA PHE A 449 5.08 -23.93 9.36
C PHE A 449 4.85 -24.46 10.79
N LEU A 450 3.59 -24.43 11.27
CA LEU A 450 3.24 -24.94 12.60
C LEU A 450 3.50 -26.45 12.73
N GLY A 451 3.24 -27.19 11.67
CA GLY A 451 3.52 -28.63 11.58
C GLY A 451 5.01 -28.92 11.68
N ILE A 452 5.84 -28.25 10.87
CA ILE A 452 7.32 -28.37 10.90
C ILE A 452 7.88 -27.95 12.25
N ALA A 453 7.40 -26.83 12.82
CA ALA A 453 7.81 -26.39 14.15
C ALA A 453 7.47 -27.41 15.24
N SER A 454 6.34 -28.12 15.13
CA SER A 454 5.97 -29.21 16.03
C SER A 454 6.86 -30.45 15.84
N LEU A 455 7.18 -30.79 14.60
CA LEU A 455 8.07 -31.91 14.23
C LEU A 455 9.53 -31.66 14.63
N SER A 456 9.97 -30.39 14.62
CA SER A 456 11.36 -29.98 14.86
C SER A 456 11.91 -30.54 16.18
N THR A 457 11.08 -30.67 17.22
CA THR A 457 11.49 -31.22 18.53
C THR A 457 11.86 -32.71 18.47
N THR A 458 11.25 -33.46 17.57
CA THR A 458 11.53 -34.89 17.37
C THR A 458 12.68 -35.11 16.41
N VAL A 459 12.72 -34.28 15.34
CA VAL A 459 13.73 -34.32 14.29
C VAL A 459 15.06 -33.74 14.75
N ALA A 460 15.07 -32.85 15.77
CA ALA A 460 16.28 -32.21 16.28
C ALA A 460 17.37 -33.21 16.73
N ARG A 461 17.01 -34.36 17.33
CA ARG A 461 17.98 -35.39 17.73
C ARG A 461 18.73 -36.03 16.56
N PRO A 462 18.04 -36.63 15.57
CA PRO A 462 18.74 -37.24 14.43
C PRO A 462 19.51 -36.22 13.60
N VAL A 463 18.93 -35.02 13.39
CA VAL A 463 19.60 -33.92 12.66
C VAL A 463 20.87 -33.46 13.40
N SER A 464 20.81 -33.19 14.71
CA SER A 464 21.99 -32.82 15.49
C SER A 464 23.08 -33.86 15.47
N ARG A 465 22.72 -35.15 15.41
CA ARG A 465 23.69 -36.25 15.28
C ARG A 465 24.33 -36.31 13.88
N LEU A 466 23.53 -36.12 12.85
CA LEU A 466 23.98 -36.15 11.46
C LEU A 466 24.88 -34.94 11.14
N LEU A 467 24.39 -33.74 11.39
CA LEU A 467 25.13 -32.47 11.14
C LEU A 467 26.29 -32.25 12.10
N GLY A 468 26.24 -32.82 13.32
CA GLY A 468 27.33 -32.78 14.26
C GLY A 468 28.46 -33.79 13.99
N ALA A 469 28.27 -34.74 13.10
CA ALA A 469 29.29 -35.75 12.74
C ALA A 469 30.51 -35.08 12.04
N PRO A 470 30.35 -34.26 11.01
CA PRO A 470 31.48 -33.57 10.40
C PRO A 470 32.17 -32.58 11.37
N ILE A 471 31.40 -31.88 12.23
CA ILE A 471 31.95 -30.97 13.25
C ILE A 471 32.83 -31.73 14.25
N GLN A 472 32.43 -32.96 14.63
CA GLN A 472 33.25 -33.83 15.49
C GLN A 472 34.55 -34.23 14.79
N LYS A 473 34.52 -34.49 13.45
CA LYS A 473 35.70 -34.87 12.69
C LYS A 473 36.69 -33.71 12.54
N LEU A 474 36.17 -32.48 12.39
CA LEU A 474 37.00 -31.28 12.22
C LEU A 474 37.59 -30.77 13.55
N PHE A 475 36.82 -30.79 14.64
CA PHE A 475 37.16 -30.16 15.91
C PHE A 475 37.44 -31.17 17.07
N GLY A 476 37.44 -32.47 16.83
CA GLY A 476 37.76 -33.50 17.83
C GLY A 476 36.86 -33.49 19.06
N THR A 477 37.44 -33.43 20.25
CA THR A 477 36.73 -33.50 21.54
C THR A 477 35.74 -32.33 21.77
N PRO A 478 36.06 -31.05 21.47
CA PRO A 478 35.10 -29.97 21.55
C PRO A 478 33.89 -30.18 20.61
N GLY A 479 34.13 -30.67 19.39
CA GLY A 479 33.05 -30.98 18.44
C GLY A 479 32.14 -32.12 18.92
N ARG A 480 32.70 -33.15 19.58
CA ARG A 480 31.94 -34.20 20.22
C ARG A 480 31.07 -33.69 21.35
N LEU A 481 31.61 -32.86 22.23
CA LEU A 481 30.83 -32.24 23.32
C LEU A 481 29.70 -31.36 22.81
N ALA A 482 29.92 -30.57 21.78
CA ALA A 482 28.90 -29.74 21.14
C ALA A 482 27.76 -30.61 20.56
N ARG A 483 28.10 -31.70 19.83
CA ARG A 483 27.14 -32.66 19.28
C ARG A 483 26.32 -33.33 20.37
N GLU A 484 26.96 -33.80 21.45
CA GLU A 484 26.27 -34.43 22.59
C GLU A 484 25.35 -33.46 23.31
N ASN A 485 25.78 -32.22 23.59
CA ASN A 485 24.97 -31.20 24.23
C ASN A 485 23.71 -30.84 23.40
N ALA A 486 23.87 -30.66 22.08
CA ALA A 486 22.75 -30.41 21.19
C ALA A 486 21.74 -31.59 21.17
N SER A 487 22.24 -32.82 21.16
CA SER A 487 21.39 -34.02 21.15
C SER A 487 20.72 -34.34 22.49
N ARG A 488 21.33 -33.94 23.62
CA ARG A 488 20.76 -34.10 24.98
C ARG A 488 19.63 -33.13 25.28
N SER A 489 19.60 -31.97 24.61
CA SER A 489 18.59 -30.92 24.84
C SER A 489 17.72 -30.63 23.59
N PRO A 490 17.05 -31.63 22.97
CA PRO A 490 16.40 -31.49 21.68
C PRO A 490 15.31 -30.41 21.63
N ARG A 491 14.61 -30.18 22.74
CA ARG A 491 13.59 -29.13 22.85
C ARG A 491 14.19 -27.72 22.80
N ARG A 492 15.37 -27.51 23.38
CA ARG A 492 16.07 -26.23 23.35
C ARG A 492 16.63 -25.97 21.96
N THR A 493 17.31 -26.96 21.41
CA THR A 493 17.86 -26.91 20.05
C THR A 493 16.77 -26.66 19.00
N ALA A 494 15.64 -27.37 19.09
CA ALA A 494 14.50 -27.19 18.19
C ALA A 494 13.93 -25.77 18.27
N ARG A 495 13.76 -25.20 19.46
CA ARG A 495 13.22 -23.84 19.62
C ARG A 495 14.13 -22.76 19.03
N THR A 496 15.43 -22.86 19.24
CA THR A 496 16.39 -21.91 18.65
C THR A 496 16.47 -22.08 17.14
N ALA A 497 16.48 -23.32 16.63
CA ALA A 497 16.45 -23.61 15.21
C ALA A 497 15.17 -23.10 14.53
N SER A 498 14.01 -23.29 15.18
CA SER A 498 12.73 -22.78 14.64
C SER A 498 12.70 -21.24 14.55
N ALA A 499 13.28 -20.53 15.51
CA ALA A 499 13.36 -19.07 15.44
C ALA A 499 14.23 -18.60 14.26
N LEU A 500 15.38 -19.27 14.04
CA LEU A 500 16.23 -18.97 12.88
C LEU A 500 15.55 -19.36 11.55
N MET A 501 14.86 -20.52 11.53
CA MET A 501 14.11 -20.99 10.36
C MET A 501 13.09 -19.95 9.88
N ILE A 502 12.37 -19.29 10.80
CA ILE A 502 11.41 -18.25 10.44
C ILE A 502 12.11 -17.07 9.77
N GLY A 503 13.18 -16.55 10.38
CA GLY A 503 13.92 -15.43 9.82
C GLY A 503 14.44 -15.74 8.41
N VAL A 504 15.05 -16.91 8.23
CA VAL A 504 15.54 -17.36 6.92
C VAL A 504 14.39 -17.55 5.93
N ALA A 505 13.29 -18.19 6.34
CA ALA A 505 12.13 -18.40 5.49
C ALA A 505 11.51 -17.08 5.02
N LEU A 506 11.39 -16.08 5.92
CA LEU A 506 10.85 -14.77 5.59
C LEU A 506 11.74 -14.02 4.58
N VAL A 507 13.06 -13.96 4.85
CA VAL A 507 14.02 -13.32 3.95
C VAL A 507 14.03 -14.02 2.59
N SER A 508 14.04 -15.37 2.58
CA SER A 508 14.00 -16.15 1.34
C SER A 508 12.70 -15.92 0.56
N ALA A 509 11.55 -15.90 1.25
CA ALA A 509 10.25 -15.64 0.61
C ALA A 509 10.21 -14.24 -0.01
N ALA A 510 10.68 -13.20 0.71
CA ALA A 510 10.76 -11.84 0.19
C ALA A 510 11.71 -11.74 -1.02
N SER A 511 12.90 -12.37 -0.94
CA SER A 511 13.87 -12.38 -2.04
C SER A 511 13.34 -13.11 -3.27
N ILE A 512 12.70 -14.28 -3.08
CA ILE A 512 12.11 -15.06 -4.18
C ILE A 512 10.94 -14.28 -4.80
N PHE A 513 10.10 -13.65 -3.99
CA PHE A 513 9.00 -12.83 -4.50
C PHE A 513 9.52 -11.68 -5.36
N THR A 514 10.50 -10.93 -4.85
CA THR A 514 11.12 -9.81 -5.58
C THR A 514 11.77 -10.26 -6.89
N SER A 515 12.55 -11.36 -6.84
CA SER A 515 13.20 -11.88 -8.06
C SER A 515 12.17 -12.43 -9.06
N SER A 516 11.13 -13.14 -8.59
CA SER A 516 10.08 -13.66 -9.45
C SER A 516 9.28 -12.54 -10.12
N LEU A 517 9.01 -11.46 -9.37
CA LEU A 517 8.34 -10.27 -9.93
C LEU A 517 9.20 -9.66 -11.04
N ARG A 518 10.47 -9.38 -10.74
CA ARG A 518 11.43 -8.84 -11.70
C ARG A 518 11.58 -9.71 -12.95
N ASP A 519 11.75 -11.03 -12.76
CA ASP A 519 11.89 -11.97 -13.87
C ASP A 519 10.60 -12.13 -14.68
N THR A 520 9.43 -11.99 -14.05
CA THR A 520 8.14 -12.05 -14.75
C THR A 520 7.94 -10.80 -15.61
N PHE A 521 8.16 -9.61 -15.03
CA PHE A 521 8.10 -8.36 -15.78
C PHE A 521 9.14 -8.34 -16.92
N GLY A 522 10.39 -8.71 -16.64
CA GLY A 522 11.43 -8.80 -17.67
C GLY A 522 11.02 -9.73 -18.81
N ARG A 523 10.52 -10.93 -18.50
CA ARG A 523 10.07 -11.88 -19.55
C ARG A 523 8.83 -11.44 -20.32
N ILE A 524 7.92 -10.70 -19.67
CA ILE A 524 6.77 -10.12 -20.35
C ILE A 524 7.28 -9.06 -21.33
N LEU A 525 8.13 -8.16 -20.89
CA LEU A 525 8.73 -7.13 -21.75
C LEU A 525 9.52 -7.76 -22.89
N ASP A 526 10.46 -8.69 -22.62
CA ASP A 526 11.29 -9.34 -23.64
C ASP A 526 10.48 -10.14 -24.69
N ARG A 527 9.30 -10.65 -24.32
CA ARG A 527 8.45 -11.42 -25.23
C ARG A 527 7.43 -10.58 -25.98
N SER A 528 6.97 -9.50 -25.34
CA SER A 528 5.93 -8.63 -25.90
C SER A 528 6.53 -7.51 -26.75
N ILE A 529 7.81 -7.19 -26.52
CA ILE A 529 8.50 -6.09 -27.17
C ILE A 529 9.68 -6.65 -27.93
N THR A 530 9.56 -6.63 -29.26
CA THR A 530 10.60 -7.01 -30.21
C THR A 530 11.36 -5.80 -30.75
N ALA A 531 10.94 -4.59 -30.37
CA ALA A 531 11.58 -3.33 -30.75
C ALA A 531 12.88 -3.11 -29.98
N ASP A 532 13.89 -2.56 -30.66
CA ASP A 532 15.17 -2.17 -30.03
C ASP A 532 15.00 -1.01 -29.04
N PHE A 533 14.03 -0.12 -29.31
CA PHE A 533 13.71 1.04 -28.48
C PHE A 533 12.20 1.15 -28.32
N ILE A 534 11.77 1.58 -27.12
CA ILE A 534 10.42 2.01 -26.81
C ILE A 534 10.51 3.47 -26.42
N VAL A 535 9.74 4.28 -27.10
CA VAL A 535 9.53 5.67 -26.71
C VAL A 535 8.16 5.75 -26.05
N THR A 536 8.11 6.21 -24.84
CA THR A 536 6.89 6.40 -24.07
C THR A 536 6.95 7.74 -23.35
N ASP A 537 5.81 8.31 -23.13
CA ASP A 537 5.67 9.46 -22.23
C ASP A 537 5.74 8.99 -20.76
N GLU A 538 6.39 9.76 -19.91
CA GLU A 538 6.51 9.47 -18.48
C GLU A 538 5.17 9.55 -17.73
N SER A 539 4.25 10.38 -18.23
CA SER A 539 2.90 10.52 -17.67
C SER A 539 1.93 9.40 -18.08
N PHE A 540 2.35 8.49 -18.96
CA PHE A 540 1.51 7.42 -19.54
C PHE A 540 0.24 7.90 -20.27
N GLN A 541 0.17 9.17 -20.65
CA GLN A 541 -0.97 9.74 -21.37
C GLN A 541 -0.90 9.52 -22.89
N GLY A 542 0.25 9.08 -23.37
CA GLY A 542 0.50 8.78 -24.76
C GLY A 542 1.42 9.80 -25.43
N LEU A 543 1.90 9.46 -26.62
CA LEU A 543 2.80 10.32 -27.39
C LEU A 543 2.02 11.09 -28.45
N PRO A 544 2.32 12.37 -28.65
CA PRO A 544 1.78 13.15 -29.75
C PRO A 544 2.02 12.48 -31.10
N PRO A 545 1.07 12.50 -32.04
CA PRO A 545 1.25 11.94 -33.38
C PRO A 545 2.46 12.50 -34.11
N LEU A 546 2.81 13.76 -33.85
CA LEU A 546 3.97 14.45 -34.41
C LEU A 546 5.30 13.77 -34.05
N VAL A 547 5.40 13.18 -32.87
CA VAL A 547 6.61 12.43 -32.44
C VAL A 547 6.81 11.22 -33.35
N VAL A 548 5.72 10.47 -33.64
CA VAL A 548 5.77 9.31 -34.53
C VAL A 548 6.18 9.72 -35.96
N GLU A 549 5.64 10.85 -36.43
CA GLU A 549 5.97 11.39 -37.77
C GLU A 549 7.45 11.81 -37.84
N ASN A 550 7.93 12.56 -36.86
CA ASN A 550 9.32 12.98 -36.80
C ASN A 550 10.29 11.79 -36.67
N MET A 551 9.95 10.80 -35.84
CA MET A 551 10.75 9.59 -35.69
C MET A 551 10.80 8.77 -37.01
N SER A 552 9.70 8.69 -37.73
CA SER A 552 9.65 7.96 -39.01
C SER A 552 10.53 8.56 -40.10
N GLN A 553 10.97 9.81 -39.94
CA GLN A 553 11.87 10.50 -40.88
C GLN A 553 13.37 10.30 -40.55
N LEU A 554 13.69 9.61 -39.45
CA LEU A 554 15.07 9.35 -39.04
C LEU A 554 15.63 8.15 -39.82
N ASP A 555 16.67 8.38 -40.63
CA ASP A 555 17.34 7.34 -41.45
C ASP A 555 17.97 6.21 -40.63
N VAL A 556 18.16 6.43 -39.35
CA VAL A 556 18.76 5.43 -38.42
C VAL A 556 17.74 4.40 -37.92
N LEU A 557 16.44 4.66 -38.08
CA LEU A 557 15.36 3.78 -37.67
C LEU A 557 14.85 2.96 -38.87
N GLN A 558 14.83 1.64 -38.71
CA GLN A 558 14.36 0.74 -39.75
C GLN A 558 12.84 0.76 -39.91
N ALA A 559 12.14 0.88 -38.75
CA ALA A 559 10.69 0.97 -38.71
C ALA A 559 10.27 1.67 -37.40
N VAL A 560 9.18 2.42 -37.46
CA VAL A 560 8.52 3.04 -36.29
C VAL A 560 7.07 2.58 -36.30
N SER A 561 6.62 1.92 -35.26
CA SER A 561 5.25 1.43 -35.12
C SER A 561 4.57 2.06 -33.92
N PRO A 562 3.53 2.89 -34.12
CA PRO A 562 2.74 3.37 -33.00
C PRO A 562 1.96 2.22 -32.38
N PHE A 563 2.02 2.11 -31.06
CA PHE A 563 1.20 1.20 -30.28
C PHE A 563 0.02 1.98 -29.67
N ARG A 564 -1.20 1.59 -30.01
CA ARG A 564 -2.42 2.22 -29.49
C ARG A 564 -3.23 1.20 -28.72
N SER A 565 -3.67 1.58 -27.53
CA SER A 565 -4.62 0.80 -26.74
C SER A 565 -5.98 1.45 -26.74
N ILE A 566 -7.01 0.67 -26.98
CA ILE A 566 -8.41 1.08 -26.84
C ILE A 566 -9.15 0.06 -25.98
N PHE A 567 -10.15 0.53 -25.27
CA PHE A 567 -11.04 -0.32 -24.48
C PHE A 567 -12.38 -0.46 -25.19
N GLY A 568 -13.01 -1.61 -25.05
CA GLY A 568 -14.31 -1.89 -25.62
C GLY A 568 -14.94 -3.13 -25.01
N THR A 569 -16.25 -3.26 -25.12
CA THR A 569 -17.02 -4.38 -24.58
C THR A 569 -17.26 -5.43 -25.65
N VAL A 570 -16.98 -6.71 -25.36
CA VAL A 570 -17.29 -7.86 -26.22
C VAL A 570 -17.97 -8.92 -25.39
N ASP A 571 -19.18 -9.30 -25.75
CA ASP A 571 -20.03 -10.27 -25.04
C ASP A 571 -20.26 -9.88 -23.57
N ASP A 572 -20.54 -8.61 -23.30
CA ASP A 572 -20.68 -7.98 -21.98
C ASP A 572 -19.40 -8.04 -21.08
N ASP A 573 -18.26 -8.46 -21.63
CA ASP A 573 -16.98 -8.41 -20.96
C ASP A 573 -16.14 -7.22 -21.50
N ASP A 574 -15.62 -6.41 -20.61
CA ASP A 574 -14.71 -5.32 -20.95
C ASP A 574 -13.36 -5.86 -21.36
N LYS A 575 -12.87 -5.44 -22.52
CA LYS A 575 -11.60 -5.91 -23.11
C LYS A 575 -10.76 -4.76 -23.62
N GLN A 576 -9.47 -4.86 -23.39
CA GLN A 576 -8.47 -3.99 -23.98
C GLN A 576 -8.07 -4.55 -25.35
N PHE A 577 -8.10 -3.71 -26.36
CA PHE A 577 -7.62 -3.99 -27.70
C PHE A 577 -6.35 -3.19 -27.95
N SER A 578 -5.39 -3.82 -28.59
CA SER A 578 -4.16 -3.16 -29.01
C SER A 578 -4.11 -3.08 -30.54
N ALA A 579 -3.85 -1.90 -31.06
CA ALA A 579 -3.64 -1.65 -32.46
C ALA A 579 -2.17 -1.34 -32.72
N VAL A 580 -1.60 -2.02 -33.72
CA VAL A 580 -0.23 -1.84 -34.18
C VAL A 580 -0.20 -1.73 -35.69
N ASP A 581 0.82 -1.11 -36.24
CA ASP A 581 1.03 -1.15 -37.69
C ASP A 581 1.50 -2.57 -38.11
N PRO A 582 0.70 -3.33 -38.85
CA PRO A 582 1.05 -4.70 -39.20
C PRO A 582 2.26 -4.82 -40.15
N VAL A 583 2.70 -3.71 -40.75
CA VAL A 583 3.86 -3.67 -41.66
C VAL A 583 5.14 -3.38 -40.87
N ALA A 584 5.06 -2.52 -39.88
CA ALA A 584 6.18 -2.13 -39.04
C ALA A 584 6.35 -3.03 -37.79
N PHE A 585 5.32 -3.78 -37.44
CA PHE A 585 5.33 -4.71 -36.30
C PHE A 585 5.43 -6.14 -36.83
N PRO A 586 6.59 -6.83 -36.67
CA PRO A 586 6.83 -8.17 -37.22
C PRO A 586 6.03 -9.28 -36.50
#